data_19dcdc098336eca997a3601198a8dc27
#
_entry.id   19dcdc098336eca997a3601198a8dc27
#
_cell.length_a   1.000
_cell.length_b   1.000
_cell.length_c   1.000
_cell.angle_alpha   90.00
_cell.angle_beta   90.00
_cell.angle_gamma   90.00
#
_symmetry.space_group_name_H-M   'P 1'
#
loop_
_entity.id
_entity.type
_entity.pdbx_description
1 polymer ?
#
loop_
_entity_poly.entity_id
_entity_poly.type
_entity_poly.pdbx_seq_one_letter_code
_entity_poly.pdbx_strand_id
1 'polypeptide(L)'
;LIRLSIRFAGALALAALFLPILQASAQQDVPAAPAVQVPSGPAPAAAPVFPKPDPANFTAASPTQETVNAFLQANWGYDENRVWEIWAIQKTEVDGISRVVFLVGDKTGKQKIVPSQFYVLPDGKHIFAGDEILPFGANPFAESRAIAQQRADGPYRGSASKDLEIVEFASFLCPHCKEAQPNMDKLVADFPKARFVFQNIPLLTNSASTRAAAYGYCVSKQGGSDSFFTFAAAVFDGQEGLSSDDGTTLTLNSAVTKAGLDPASIAACAKTPATHAAVDAMVMLAQDLKINQTPTLVINGRPVPANVPYDVLKQIIFYQAKMDGVTAQ
;
A
#
# COMPACT_ATOMS: atom_id res chain seq x y z
N LEU A 1 15.41 36.01 -8.85
CA LEU A 1 15.19 34.97 -9.85
C LEU A 1 16.19 33.83 -9.62
N ILE A 2 15.91 32.94 -8.65
CA ILE A 2 16.69 31.73 -8.43
C ILE A 2 15.79 30.58 -8.90
N ARG A 3 16.16 29.96 -10.02
CA ARG A 3 15.56 28.70 -10.50
C ARG A 3 16.07 27.58 -9.62
N LEU A 4 15.24 27.09 -8.71
CA LEU A 4 15.49 25.88 -7.95
C LEU A 4 15.04 24.69 -8.81
N SER A 5 16.00 24.05 -9.47
CA SER A 5 15.77 22.79 -10.18
C SER A 5 15.77 21.68 -9.14
N ILE A 6 14.59 21.28 -8.67
CA ILE A 6 14.44 20.08 -7.83
C ILE A 6 14.54 18.86 -8.75
N ARG A 7 15.70 18.22 -8.73
CA ARG A 7 15.89 16.88 -9.32
C ARG A 7 15.21 15.88 -8.38
N PHE A 8 14.10 15.31 -8.82
CA PHE A 8 13.55 14.08 -8.23
C PHE A 8 14.52 12.92 -8.49
N ALA A 9 15.32 12.59 -7.50
CA ALA A 9 16.11 11.37 -7.50
C ALA A 9 16.03 10.80 -6.08
N GLY A 10 15.34 9.67 -5.94
CA GLY A 10 15.59 8.75 -4.85
C GLY A 10 14.50 8.55 -3.81
N ALA A 11 13.35 8.03 -4.21
CA ALA A 11 12.41 7.40 -3.28
C ALA A 11 12.33 5.90 -3.57
N LEU A 12 13.40 5.16 -3.36
CA LEU A 12 13.46 3.71 -3.65
C LEU A 12 13.84 2.84 -2.42
N ALA A 13 14.04 3.43 -1.24
CA ALA A 13 14.64 2.68 -0.14
C ALA A 13 13.65 1.86 0.71
N LEU A 14 12.37 2.21 0.80
CA LEU A 14 11.42 1.42 1.62
C LEU A 14 10.71 0.30 0.85
N ALA A 15 10.58 0.38 -0.46
CA ALA A 15 10.06 -0.73 -1.27
C ALA A 15 10.97 -1.98 -1.18
N ALA A 16 12.27 -1.82 -0.92
CA ALA A 16 13.21 -2.92 -0.78
C ALA A 16 12.97 -3.78 0.48
N LEU A 17 12.27 -3.27 1.49
CA LEU A 17 11.89 -4.05 2.67
C LEU A 17 10.67 -4.96 2.44
N PHE A 18 9.93 -4.78 1.33
CA PHE A 18 8.68 -5.48 1.06
C PHE A 18 8.68 -6.41 -0.16
N LEU A 19 9.75 -6.46 -0.97
CA LEU A 19 9.77 -7.27 -2.18
C LEU A 19 10.36 -8.67 -1.93
N PRO A 20 9.60 -9.75 -2.23
CA PRO A 20 10.20 -11.05 -2.49
C PRO A 20 10.92 -10.99 -3.85
N ILE A 21 12.20 -11.36 -3.89
CA ILE A 21 12.95 -11.53 -5.13
C ILE A 21 12.37 -12.73 -5.88
N LEU A 22 11.52 -12.49 -6.87
CA LEU A 22 11.12 -13.48 -7.87
C LEU A 22 12.17 -13.50 -8.98
N GLN A 23 13.05 -14.49 -8.95
CA GLN A 23 13.89 -14.82 -10.10
C GLN A 23 13.09 -15.69 -11.07
N ALA A 24 12.83 -15.19 -12.26
CA ALA A 24 12.26 -15.94 -13.35
C ALA A 24 13.30 -16.95 -13.88
N SER A 25 12.99 -18.25 -13.79
CA SER A 25 13.76 -19.31 -14.44
C SER A 25 13.14 -19.61 -15.79
N ALA A 26 13.93 -19.47 -16.84
CA ALA A 26 13.56 -19.91 -18.20
C ALA A 26 13.50 -21.44 -18.26
N GLN A 27 12.36 -21.98 -18.69
CA GLN A 27 12.20 -23.41 -18.99
C GLN A 27 12.81 -23.75 -20.34
N GLN A 28 13.68 -24.75 -20.34
CA GLN A 28 14.06 -25.46 -21.56
C GLN A 28 13.41 -26.85 -21.52
N ASP A 29 12.72 -27.20 -22.61
CA ASP A 29 12.10 -28.50 -22.82
C ASP A 29 13.15 -29.61 -22.97
N VAL A 30 13.01 -30.70 -22.18
CA VAL A 30 13.77 -31.95 -22.39
C VAL A 30 12.78 -33.13 -22.26
N PRO A 31 12.90 -34.17 -23.13
CA PRO A 31 11.88 -35.22 -23.26
C PRO A 31 11.89 -36.26 -22.15
N ALA A 32 10.72 -36.85 -21.94
CA ALA A 32 10.40 -37.81 -20.88
C ALA A 32 11.22 -39.11 -20.93
N ALA A 33 11.72 -39.53 -19.79
CA ALA A 33 12.29 -40.85 -19.53
C ALA A 33 11.60 -41.54 -18.32
N PRO A 34 11.68 -42.87 -18.16
CA PRO A 34 10.69 -43.72 -17.49
C PRO A 34 10.68 -43.61 -15.97
N ALA A 35 9.51 -43.95 -15.39
CA ALA A 35 9.20 -43.88 -13.98
C ALA A 35 10.20 -44.65 -13.07
N VAL A 36 10.88 -43.91 -12.22
CA VAL A 36 11.65 -44.42 -11.08
C VAL A 36 10.89 -44.06 -9.80
N GLN A 37 10.80 -45.05 -8.89
CA GLN A 37 10.14 -44.94 -7.59
C GLN A 37 10.64 -43.72 -6.83
N VAL A 38 9.68 -42.90 -6.38
CA VAL A 38 9.93 -41.64 -5.64
C VAL A 38 10.42 -42.02 -4.23
N PRO A 39 11.64 -41.65 -3.84
CA PRO A 39 12.01 -41.67 -2.42
C PRO A 39 11.18 -40.62 -1.69
N SER A 40 10.77 -40.94 -0.47
CA SER A 40 10.14 -40.01 0.48
C SER A 40 10.70 -38.59 0.35
N GLY A 41 9.79 -37.57 0.21
CA GLY A 41 10.14 -36.19 -0.03
C GLY A 41 11.23 -35.64 0.90
N PRO A 42 11.91 -34.57 0.47
CA PRO A 42 12.99 -34.01 1.26
C PRO A 42 12.46 -33.65 2.65
N ALA A 43 13.27 -34.00 3.67
CA ALA A 43 13.00 -33.58 5.04
C ALA A 43 12.73 -32.04 5.06
N PRO A 44 11.79 -31.58 5.91
CA PRO A 44 11.54 -30.15 6.03
C PRO A 44 12.87 -29.44 6.26
N ALA A 45 13.14 -28.38 5.47
CA ALA A 45 14.35 -27.59 5.62
C ALA A 45 14.43 -27.13 7.08
N ALA A 46 15.58 -27.30 7.71
CA ALA A 46 15.77 -26.84 9.08
C ALA A 46 15.55 -25.33 9.14
N ALA A 47 14.81 -24.86 10.15
CA ALA A 47 14.63 -23.43 10.40
C ALA A 47 15.98 -22.73 10.41
N PRO A 48 16.07 -21.47 9.94
CA PRO A 48 17.33 -20.73 9.91
C PRO A 48 17.87 -20.62 11.33
N VAL A 49 19.11 -21.03 11.51
CA VAL A 49 19.80 -20.87 12.79
C VAL A 49 20.41 -19.47 12.79
N PHE A 50 19.75 -18.53 13.47
CA PHE A 50 20.35 -17.23 13.72
C PHE A 50 21.54 -17.40 14.65
N PRO A 51 22.66 -16.67 14.43
CA PRO A 51 23.74 -16.62 15.40
C PRO A 51 23.21 -16.02 16.71
N LYS A 52 23.72 -16.51 17.85
CA LYS A 52 23.31 -16.01 19.16
C LYS A 52 23.74 -14.56 19.35
N PRO A 53 22.83 -13.64 19.73
CA PRO A 53 23.24 -12.25 20.02
C PRO A 53 24.19 -12.20 21.21
N ASP A 54 25.21 -11.34 21.11
CA ASP A 54 26.09 -11.06 22.25
C ASP A 54 25.36 -10.09 23.20
N PRO A 55 25.23 -10.41 24.51
CA PRO A 55 24.66 -9.49 25.50
C PRO A 55 25.31 -8.10 25.51
N ALA A 56 26.60 -7.98 25.17
CA ALA A 56 27.32 -6.73 25.05
C ALA A 56 26.77 -5.79 23.94
N ASN A 57 25.96 -6.31 23.02
CA ASN A 57 25.32 -5.52 21.98
C ASN A 57 24.05 -4.76 22.45
N PHE A 58 23.60 -4.98 23.69
CA PHE A 58 22.41 -4.34 24.24
C PHE A 58 22.80 -3.24 25.24
N THR A 59 23.33 -2.13 24.71
CA THR A 59 23.86 -1.01 25.52
C THR A 59 22.84 0.11 25.75
N ALA A 60 21.77 0.17 24.96
CA ALA A 60 20.72 1.17 25.14
C ALA A 60 19.63 0.65 26.09
N ALA A 61 19.12 1.53 26.96
CA ALA A 61 18.02 1.19 27.86
C ALA A 61 16.63 1.17 27.16
N SER A 62 16.51 1.83 26.02
CA SER A 62 15.29 1.92 25.21
C SER A 62 15.68 1.94 23.72
N PRO A 63 14.88 1.30 22.83
CA PRO A 63 13.69 0.49 23.13
C PRO A 63 14.04 -0.85 23.79
N THR A 64 13.05 -1.52 24.37
CA THR A 64 13.22 -2.91 24.82
C THR A 64 13.10 -3.88 23.64
N GLN A 65 13.59 -5.11 23.80
CA GLN A 65 13.45 -6.16 22.79
C GLN A 65 11.97 -6.47 22.51
N GLU A 66 11.10 -6.43 23.55
CA GLU A 66 9.66 -6.63 23.40
C GLU A 66 9.03 -5.56 22.49
N THR A 67 9.41 -4.28 22.69
CA THR A 67 8.90 -3.18 21.87
C THR A 67 9.32 -3.33 20.41
N VAL A 68 10.59 -3.71 20.18
CA VAL A 68 11.09 -3.97 18.82
C VAL A 68 10.37 -5.16 18.19
N ASN A 69 10.19 -6.26 18.93
CA ASN A 69 9.47 -7.43 18.44
C ASN A 69 8.00 -7.10 18.12
N ALA A 70 7.33 -6.35 18.96
CA ALA A 70 5.95 -5.91 18.72
C ALA A 70 5.84 -5.08 17.43
N PHE A 71 6.80 -4.17 17.21
CA PHE A 71 6.87 -3.37 15.99
C PHE A 71 7.12 -4.23 14.74
N LEU A 72 8.09 -5.15 14.79
CA LEU A 72 8.39 -6.06 13.67
C LEU A 72 7.22 -6.99 13.40
N GLN A 73 6.58 -7.51 14.45
CA GLN A 73 5.37 -8.32 14.34
C GLN A 73 4.22 -7.52 13.70
N ALA A 74 3.97 -6.30 14.15
CA ALA A 74 2.95 -5.44 13.56
C ALA A 74 3.18 -5.21 12.05
N ASN A 75 4.43 -5.05 11.62
CA ASN A 75 4.77 -4.80 10.22
C ASN A 75 4.82 -6.06 9.35
N TRP A 76 5.34 -7.17 9.87
CA TRP A 76 5.70 -8.34 9.05
C TRP A 76 5.00 -9.64 9.42
N GLY A 77 4.24 -9.66 10.52
CA GLY A 77 3.61 -10.87 10.99
C GLY A 77 2.52 -11.44 10.07
N TYR A 78 2.16 -10.74 9.00
CA TYR A 78 1.31 -11.29 7.93
C TYR A 78 2.02 -12.37 7.11
N ASP A 79 3.36 -12.34 7.03
CA ASP A 79 4.17 -13.34 6.36
C ASP A 79 4.61 -14.39 7.38
N GLU A 80 3.88 -15.51 7.44
CA GLU A 80 4.15 -16.59 8.38
C GLU A 80 5.51 -17.26 8.17
N ASN A 81 6.13 -17.10 7.01
CA ASN A 81 7.46 -17.64 6.72
C ASN A 81 8.59 -16.72 7.17
N ARG A 82 8.34 -15.45 7.34
CA ARG A 82 9.36 -14.50 7.78
C ARG A 82 9.69 -14.69 9.25
N VAL A 83 10.98 -14.74 9.55
CA VAL A 83 11.51 -14.82 10.90
C VAL A 83 12.61 -13.78 11.10
N TRP A 84 12.79 -13.34 12.31
CA TRP A 84 13.83 -12.36 12.66
C TRP A 84 14.41 -12.64 14.04
N GLU A 85 15.62 -12.13 14.25
CA GLU A 85 16.31 -12.13 15.54
C GLU A 85 16.85 -10.74 15.80
N ILE A 86 16.58 -10.17 16.98
CA ILE A 86 17.13 -8.87 17.38
C ILE A 86 18.60 -9.08 17.76
N TRP A 87 19.49 -8.51 16.97
CA TRP A 87 20.94 -8.70 17.11
C TRP A 87 21.59 -7.69 18.05
N ALA A 88 21.11 -6.43 18.05
CA ALA A 88 21.65 -5.37 18.87
C ALA A 88 20.64 -4.24 19.12
N ILE A 89 20.71 -3.62 20.30
CA ILE A 89 20.05 -2.36 20.63
C ILE A 89 21.11 -1.49 21.31
N GLN A 90 21.68 -0.55 20.56
CA GLN A 90 22.89 0.16 20.96
C GLN A 90 22.64 1.65 21.15
N LYS A 91 23.28 2.24 22.16
CA LYS A 91 23.42 3.70 22.26
C LYS A 91 24.19 4.21 21.04
N THR A 92 23.85 5.40 20.59
CA THR A 92 24.62 6.15 19.61
C THR A 92 25.39 7.30 20.29
N GLU A 93 26.16 8.04 19.51
CA GLU A 93 26.82 9.26 19.97
C GLU A 93 25.84 10.41 20.24
N VAL A 94 24.61 10.29 19.72
CA VAL A 94 23.54 11.28 19.91
C VAL A 94 22.63 10.82 21.04
N ASP A 95 22.50 11.64 22.07
CA ASP A 95 21.65 11.34 23.22
C ASP A 95 20.20 11.06 22.81
N GLY A 96 19.64 10.00 23.38
CA GLY A 96 18.28 9.59 23.14
C GLY A 96 18.03 8.82 21.84
N ILE A 97 19.01 8.74 20.94
CA ILE A 97 18.92 7.92 19.73
C ILE A 97 19.51 6.54 19.98
N SER A 98 18.75 5.50 19.68
CA SER A 98 19.20 4.11 19.78
C SER A 98 19.22 3.46 18.39
N ARG A 99 20.28 2.71 18.11
CA ARG A 99 20.41 1.90 16.90
C ARG A 99 19.90 0.49 17.19
N VAL A 100 18.93 0.05 16.42
CA VAL A 100 18.42 -1.33 16.45
C VAL A 100 18.92 -2.07 15.22
N VAL A 101 19.59 -3.21 15.45
CA VAL A 101 20.03 -4.12 14.38
C VAL A 101 19.32 -5.46 14.57
N PHE A 102 18.81 -6.02 13.51
CA PHE A 102 18.14 -7.31 13.53
C PHE A 102 18.46 -8.10 12.27
N LEU A 103 18.39 -9.40 12.36
CA LEU A 103 18.61 -10.34 11.27
C LEU A 103 17.27 -10.84 10.78
N VAL A 104 17.09 -10.91 9.46
CA VAL A 104 15.85 -11.38 8.82
C VAL A 104 16.16 -12.61 7.99
N GLY A 105 15.32 -13.62 8.10
CA GLY A 105 15.39 -14.85 7.33
C GLY A 105 14.00 -15.42 7.07
N ASP A 106 13.93 -16.63 6.54
CA ASP A 106 12.69 -17.37 6.35
C ASP A 106 12.73 -18.73 7.04
N LYS A 107 11.56 -19.24 7.46
CA LYS A 107 11.44 -20.55 8.16
C LYS A 107 11.97 -21.73 7.35
N THR A 108 12.05 -21.60 6.04
CA THR A 108 12.50 -22.69 5.16
C THR A 108 14.03 -22.78 5.11
N GLY A 109 14.74 -21.75 5.57
CA GLY A 109 16.21 -21.65 5.50
C GLY A 109 16.75 -21.55 4.08
N LYS A 110 15.88 -21.32 3.07
CA LYS A 110 16.30 -21.17 1.67
C LYS A 110 16.85 -19.79 1.35
N GLN A 111 16.39 -18.77 2.07
CA GLN A 111 16.88 -17.41 1.90
C GLN A 111 18.06 -17.15 2.84
N LYS A 112 19.02 -16.36 2.34
CA LYS A 112 20.13 -15.91 3.17
C LYS A 112 19.61 -15.00 4.27
N ILE A 113 20.18 -15.13 5.47
CA ILE A 113 19.95 -14.18 6.56
C ILE A 113 20.50 -12.82 6.15
N VAL A 114 19.67 -11.79 6.24
CA VAL A 114 20.01 -10.41 5.84
C VAL A 114 19.97 -9.53 7.10
N PRO A 115 21.07 -8.79 7.41
CA PRO A 115 21.04 -7.80 8.46
C PRO A 115 20.24 -6.56 8.02
N SER A 116 19.44 -6.05 8.93
CA SER A 116 18.67 -4.82 8.77
C SER A 116 18.79 -3.95 10.01
N GLN A 117 18.53 -2.65 9.86
CA GLN A 117 18.63 -1.73 10.98
C GLN A 117 17.69 -0.53 10.83
N PHE A 118 17.39 0.09 11.96
CA PHE A 118 16.76 1.39 12.04
C PHE A 118 17.26 2.13 13.31
N TYR A 119 16.94 3.42 13.38
CA TYR A 119 17.24 4.24 14.56
C TYR A 119 15.94 4.67 15.24
N VAL A 120 15.84 4.44 16.56
CA VAL A 120 14.71 4.93 17.35
C VAL A 120 15.03 6.34 17.80
N LEU A 121 14.08 7.25 17.57
CA LEU A 121 14.22 8.67 17.91
C LEU A 121 14.00 8.91 19.42
N PRO A 122 14.45 10.07 19.96
CA PRO A 122 14.39 10.35 21.39
C PRO A 122 12.98 10.31 22.00
N ASP A 123 11.95 10.51 21.20
CA ASP A 123 10.55 10.43 21.64
C ASP A 123 10.06 9.00 21.91
N GLY A 124 10.82 7.97 21.49
CA GLY A 124 10.49 6.56 21.62
C GLY A 124 9.27 6.12 20.80
N LYS A 125 8.73 6.99 19.94
CA LYS A 125 7.50 6.77 19.15
C LYS A 125 7.75 6.74 17.65
N HIS A 126 8.93 7.17 17.22
CA HIS A 126 9.31 7.19 15.82
C HIS A 126 10.65 6.51 15.61
N ILE A 127 10.82 6.01 14.39
CA ILE A 127 12.09 5.49 13.89
C ILE A 127 12.51 6.25 12.64
N PHE A 128 13.82 6.30 12.43
CA PHE A 128 14.41 6.66 11.16
C PHE A 128 14.88 5.39 10.46
N ALA A 129 14.26 5.06 9.33
CA ALA A 129 14.56 3.88 8.54
C ALA A 129 14.73 4.29 7.07
N GLY A 130 15.91 4.05 6.51
CA GLY A 130 16.25 4.58 5.19
C GLY A 130 16.32 6.10 5.21
N ASP A 131 15.42 6.76 4.53
CA ASP A 131 15.27 8.22 4.40
C ASP A 131 13.94 8.74 4.99
N GLU A 132 13.20 7.90 5.71
CA GLU A 132 11.89 8.22 6.25
C GLU A 132 11.81 8.12 7.77
N ILE A 133 10.96 8.98 8.36
CA ILE A 133 10.55 8.88 9.76
C ILE A 133 9.19 8.17 9.79
N LEU A 134 9.15 7.04 10.50
CA LEU A 134 7.99 6.16 10.59
C LEU A 134 7.53 6.02 12.04
N PRO A 135 6.22 5.80 12.28
CA PRO A 135 5.71 5.45 13.61
C PRO A 135 6.32 4.14 14.10
N PHE A 136 6.58 4.06 15.41
CA PHE A 136 7.19 2.92 16.08
C PHE A 136 6.32 2.43 17.25
N GLY A 137 6.33 1.13 17.49
CA GLY A 137 5.57 0.48 18.58
C GLY A 137 4.66 -0.64 18.08
N ALA A 138 3.78 -1.12 18.96
CA ALA A 138 2.90 -2.24 18.67
C ALA A 138 1.77 -1.91 17.68
N ASN A 139 1.39 -0.63 17.59
CA ASN A 139 0.29 -0.15 16.73
C ASN A 139 0.78 0.98 15.81
N PRO A 140 1.74 0.73 14.89
CA PRO A 140 2.36 1.79 14.09
C PRO A 140 1.40 2.45 13.09
N PHE A 141 0.26 1.84 12.81
CA PHE A 141 -0.74 2.32 11.85
C PHE A 141 -1.94 3.04 12.49
N ALA A 142 -1.96 3.20 13.83
CA ALA A 142 -3.12 3.74 14.54
C ALA A 142 -3.46 5.18 14.13
N GLU A 143 -2.45 6.05 13.98
CA GLU A 143 -2.64 7.44 13.54
C GLU A 143 -3.16 7.50 12.11
N SER A 144 -2.51 6.79 11.19
CA SER A 144 -2.95 6.70 9.78
C SER A 144 -4.37 6.15 9.67
N ARG A 145 -4.74 5.16 10.52
CA ARG A 145 -6.10 4.64 10.59
C ARG A 145 -7.08 5.72 11.00
N ALA A 146 -6.78 6.49 12.05
CA ALA A 146 -7.66 7.56 12.52
C ALA A 146 -7.85 8.65 11.44
N ILE A 147 -6.78 9.04 10.74
CA ILE A 147 -6.83 10.00 9.64
C ILE A 147 -7.71 9.46 8.49
N ALA A 148 -7.50 8.21 8.06
CA ALA A 148 -8.27 7.59 6.99
C ALA A 148 -9.76 7.51 7.36
N GLN A 149 -10.11 6.96 8.52
CA GLN A 149 -11.49 6.84 9.00
C GLN A 149 -12.23 8.18 9.09
N GLN A 150 -11.52 9.26 9.43
CA GLN A 150 -12.10 10.59 9.52
C GLN A 150 -12.28 11.25 8.16
N ARG A 151 -11.33 11.05 7.22
CA ARG A 151 -11.21 11.89 6.02
C ARG A 151 -11.34 11.14 4.70
N ALA A 152 -11.22 9.81 4.67
CA ALA A 152 -11.44 9.04 3.45
C ALA A 152 -12.94 8.91 3.15
N ASP A 153 -13.55 10.04 2.82
CA ASP A 153 -14.95 10.10 2.39
C ASP A 153 -15.00 10.12 0.86
N GLY A 154 -15.71 9.14 0.28
CA GLY A 154 -15.77 8.97 -1.18
C GLY A 154 -16.68 7.81 -1.58
N PRO A 155 -16.75 7.51 -2.88
CA PRO A 155 -17.47 6.35 -3.36
C PRO A 155 -16.85 5.07 -2.78
N TYR A 156 -17.70 4.14 -2.37
CA TYR A 156 -17.25 2.90 -1.76
C TYR A 156 -18.06 1.69 -2.23
N ARG A 157 -17.44 0.52 -2.10
CA ARG A 157 -18.04 -0.81 -2.29
C ARG A 157 -17.94 -1.61 -0.99
N GLY A 158 -18.76 -2.63 -0.84
CA GLY A 158 -18.78 -3.49 0.34
C GLY A 158 -19.57 -2.88 1.50
N SER A 159 -19.07 -3.01 2.71
CA SER A 159 -19.75 -2.59 3.94
C SER A 159 -19.80 -1.06 4.11
N ALA A 160 -20.85 -0.58 4.77
CA ALA A 160 -20.92 0.80 5.24
C ALA A 160 -20.10 1.03 6.54
N SER A 161 -19.80 -0.05 7.29
CA SER A 161 -18.97 0.03 8.50
C SER A 161 -17.52 0.38 8.15
N LYS A 162 -16.89 1.21 8.99
CA LYS A 162 -15.48 1.57 8.91
C LYS A 162 -14.59 0.70 9.81
N ASP A 163 -15.11 -0.40 10.35
CA ASP A 163 -14.32 -1.29 11.22
C ASP A 163 -13.12 -1.90 10.47
N LEU A 164 -13.35 -2.32 9.23
CA LEU A 164 -12.30 -2.71 8.29
C LEU A 164 -12.43 -1.82 7.04
N GLU A 165 -11.64 -0.76 6.99
CA GLU A 165 -11.63 0.19 5.89
C GLU A 165 -10.37 0.03 5.05
N ILE A 166 -10.56 -0.11 3.75
CA ILE A 166 -9.51 -0.22 2.74
C ILE A 166 -9.67 0.95 1.78
N VAL A 167 -8.75 1.89 1.84
CA VAL A 167 -8.77 3.07 0.97
C VAL A 167 -7.83 2.84 -0.20
N GLU A 168 -8.37 2.80 -1.42
CA GLU A 168 -7.61 2.72 -2.65
C GLU A 168 -7.24 4.14 -3.11
N PHE A 169 -5.96 4.45 -3.09
CA PHE A 169 -5.41 5.66 -3.71
C PHE A 169 -4.95 5.34 -5.12
N ALA A 170 -5.65 5.89 -6.11
CA ALA A 170 -5.44 5.60 -7.51
C ALA A 170 -5.55 6.84 -8.39
N SER A 171 -5.01 6.78 -9.61
CA SER A 171 -5.19 7.80 -10.64
C SER A 171 -5.75 7.18 -11.90
N PHE A 172 -6.72 7.83 -12.52
CA PHE A 172 -7.28 7.38 -13.80
C PHE A 172 -6.26 7.34 -14.94
N LEU A 173 -5.16 8.09 -14.83
CA LEU A 173 -4.08 8.08 -15.83
C LEU A 173 -2.98 7.05 -15.53
N CYS A 174 -3.00 6.41 -14.36
CA CYS A 174 -1.98 5.43 -13.98
C CYS A 174 -2.26 4.06 -14.61
N PRO A 175 -1.39 3.51 -15.47
CA PRO A 175 -1.58 2.19 -16.07
C PRO A 175 -1.67 1.07 -15.03
N HIS A 176 -0.82 1.12 -14.00
CA HIS A 176 -0.83 0.13 -12.92
C HIS A 176 -2.12 0.19 -12.08
N CYS A 177 -2.79 1.35 -12.01
CA CYS A 177 -4.09 1.45 -11.37
C CYS A 177 -5.17 0.70 -12.18
N LYS A 178 -5.13 0.78 -13.52
CA LYS A 178 -5.98 -0.04 -14.39
C LYS A 178 -5.72 -1.54 -14.20
N GLU A 179 -4.45 -1.94 -14.19
CA GLU A 179 -4.02 -3.33 -14.00
C GLU A 179 -4.44 -3.90 -12.63
N ALA A 180 -4.56 -3.06 -11.61
CA ALA A 180 -4.96 -3.48 -10.27
C ALA A 180 -6.49 -3.76 -10.13
N GLN A 181 -7.35 -3.20 -11.00
CA GLN A 181 -8.81 -3.28 -10.85
C GLN A 181 -9.36 -4.71 -10.75
N PRO A 182 -8.91 -5.71 -11.55
CA PRO A 182 -9.39 -7.08 -11.39
C PRO A 182 -9.10 -7.68 -10.00
N ASN A 183 -7.99 -7.29 -9.37
CA ASN A 183 -7.68 -7.71 -7.99
C ASN A 183 -8.57 -6.97 -6.98
N MET A 184 -8.86 -5.68 -7.21
CA MET A 184 -9.79 -4.92 -6.37
C MET A 184 -11.19 -5.54 -6.39
N ASP A 185 -11.70 -5.95 -7.54
CA ASP A 185 -12.99 -6.60 -7.68
C ASP A 185 -13.06 -7.94 -6.90
N LYS A 186 -11.99 -8.73 -6.97
CA LYS A 186 -11.87 -9.98 -6.18
C LYS A 186 -11.81 -9.69 -4.68
N LEU A 187 -11.07 -8.65 -4.25
CA LEU A 187 -10.98 -8.29 -2.84
C LEU A 187 -12.34 -7.84 -2.30
N VAL A 188 -13.09 -7.03 -3.04
CA VAL A 188 -14.46 -6.63 -2.67
C VAL A 188 -15.38 -7.85 -2.49
N ALA A 189 -15.28 -8.84 -3.39
CA ALA A 189 -16.06 -10.08 -3.31
C ALA A 189 -15.64 -10.96 -2.12
N ASP A 190 -14.34 -11.07 -1.84
CA ASP A 190 -13.79 -11.92 -0.77
C ASP A 190 -13.95 -11.30 0.64
N PHE A 191 -14.08 -9.97 0.73
CA PHE A 191 -14.20 -9.25 1.98
C PHE A 191 -15.48 -8.39 2.05
N PRO A 192 -16.67 -9.00 2.05
CA PRO A 192 -17.94 -8.27 1.99
C PRO A 192 -18.21 -7.40 3.23
N LYS A 193 -17.52 -7.67 4.36
CA LYS A 193 -17.60 -6.84 5.57
C LYS A 193 -16.63 -5.66 5.56
N ALA A 194 -15.67 -5.62 4.62
CA ALA A 194 -14.77 -4.48 4.46
C ALA A 194 -15.44 -3.36 3.64
N ARG A 195 -15.07 -2.13 3.95
CA ARG A 195 -15.43 -0.93 3.20
C ARG A 195 -14.28 -0.57 2.27
N PHE A 196 -14.48 -0.62 0.97
CA PHE A 196 -13.49 -0.25 -0.04
C PHE A 196 -13.80 1.14 -0.58
N VAL A 197 -13.05 2.14 -0.14
CA VAL A 197 -13.21 3.55 -0.55
C VAL A 197 -12.22 3.87 -1.65
N PHE A 198 -12.68 4.56 -2.70
CA PHE A 198 -11.81 5.06 -3.76
C PHE A 198 -11.44 6.52 -3.53
N GLN A 199 -10.15 6.85 -3.55
CA GLN A 199 -9.61 8.19 -3.48
C GLN A 199 -8.79 8.47 -4.73
N ASN A 200 -9.23 9.45 -5.53
CA ASN A 200 -8.52 9.78 -6.75
C ASN A 200 -7.38 10.76 -6.47
N ILE A 201 -6.16 10.35 -6.77
CA ILE A 201 -4.99 11.25 -6.73
C ILE A 201 -4.62 11.64 -8.15
N PRO A 202 -4.95 12.85 -8.60
CA PRO A 202 -4.53 13.31 -9.89
C PRO A 202 -3.02 13.59 -9.93
N LEU A 203 -2.41 13.40 -11.10
CA LEU A 203 -1.11 13.95 -11.41
C LEU A 203 -1.29 15.45 -11.63
N LEU A 204 -0.95 16.27 -10.64
CA LEU A 204 -1.27 17.72 -10.63
C LEU A 204 -0.67 18.49 -11.81
N THR A 205 0.40 17.98 -12.41
CA THR A 205 1.03 18.58 -13.61
C THR A 205 0.32 18.19 -14.91
N ASN A 206 -0.73 17.35 -14.85
CA ASN A 206 -1.46 16.85 -16.01
C ASN A 206 -2.93 17.24 -15.95
N SER A 207 -3.36 18.08 -16.89
CA SER A 207 -4.74 18.61 -16.96
C SER A 207 -5.80 17.53 -17.13
N ALA A 208 -5.51 16.47 -17.91
CA ALA A 208 -6.42 15.35 -18.10
C ALA A 208 -6.64 14.59 -16.80
N SER A 209 -5.57 14.40 -16.00
CA SER A 209 -5.65 13.75 -14.70
C SER A 209 -6.55 14.52 -13.72
N THR A 210 -6.33 15.83 -13.61
CA THR A 210 -7.13 16.69 -12.73
C THR A 210 -8.58 16.73 -13.19
N ARG A 211 -8.83 16.80 -14.51
CA ARG A 211 -10.18 16.79 -15.09
C ARG A 211 -10.89 15.45 -14.81
N ALA A 212 -10.20 14.33 -14.98
CA ALA A 212 -10.78 13.02 -14.69
C ALA A 212 -11.14 12.87 -13.20
N ALA A 213 -10.30 13.38 -12.28
CA ALA A 213 -10.59 13.40 -10.85
C ALA A 213 -11.84 14.25 -10.54
N ALA A 214 -11.95 15.43 -11.12
CA ALA A 214 -13.10 16.33 -10.95
C ALA A 214 -14.40 15.68 -11.48
N TYR A 215 -14.36 15.01 -12.64
CA TYR A 215 -15.49 14.25 -13.17
C TYR A 215 -15.88 13.12 -12.23
N GLY A 216 -14.95 12.31 -11.77
CA GLY A 216 -15.20 11.23 -10.83
C GLY A 216 -15.87 11.71 -9.54
N TYR A 217 -15.40 12.83 -8.96
CA TYR A 217 -16.04 13.45 -7.81
C TYR A 217 -17.50 13.83 -8.10
N CYS A 218 -17.75 14.51 -9.23
CA CYS A 218 -19.09 14.93 -9.61
C CYS A 218 -20.02 13.76 -9.91
N VAL A 219 -19.53 12.71 -10.57
CA VAL A 219 -20.30 11.47 -10.79
C VAL A 219 -20.69 10.84 -9.46
N SER A 220 -19.75 10.72 -8.52
CA SER A 220 -20.03 10.20 -7.19
C SER A 220 -21.09 11.02 -6.45
N LYS A 221 -21.02 12.34 -6.55
CA LYS A 221 -21.98 13.25 -5.87
C LYS A 221 -23.37 13.21 -6.46
N GLN A 222 -23.51 13.07 -7.78
CA GLN A 222 -24.82 13.06 -8.46
C GLN A 222 -25.43 11.66 -8.58
N GLY A 223 -24.62 10.62 -8.76
CA GLY A 223 -25.07 9.26 -9.03
C GLY A 223 -24.75 8.23 -7.93
N GLY A 224 -24.00 8.63 -6.91
CA GLY A 224 -23.57 7.74 -5.83
C GLY A 224 -22.45 6.76 -6.24
N SER A 225 -22.21 5.77 -5.37
CA SER A 225 -21.09 4.83 -5.54
C SER A 225 -21.23 3.96 -6.79
N ASP A 226 -22.41 3.43 -7.08
CA ASP A 226 -22.60 2.52 -8.22
C ASP A 226 -22.32 3.23 -9.56
N SER A 227 -22.84 4.45 -9.73
CA SER A 227 -22.53 5.28 -10.90
C SER A 227 -21.05 5.61 -10.98
N PHE A 228 -20.40 5.90 -9.84
CA PHE A 228 -18.97 6.15 -9.80
C PHE A 228 -18.15 4.95 -10.27
N PHE A 229 -18.41 3.74 -9.78
CA PHE A 229 -17.64 2.56 -10.17
C PHE A 229 -17.89 2.16 -11.63
N THR A 230 -19.11 2.38 -12.14
CA THR A 230 -19.41 2.25 -13.58
C THR A 230 -18.60 3.25 -14.42
N PHE A 231 -18.55 4.51 -13.97
CA PHE A 231 -17.72 5.56 -14.59
C PHE A 231 -16.24 5.19 -14.53
N ALA A 232 -15.73 4.80 -13.35
CA ALA A 232 -14.33 4.46 -13.14
C ALA A 232 -13.86 3.33 -14.05
N ALA A 233 -14.64 2.25 -14.15
CA ALA A 233 -14.37 1.14 -15.06
C ALA A 233 -14.31 1.62 -16.52
N ALA A 234 -15.27 2.43 -16.95
CA ALA A 234 -15.29 2.96 -18.33
C ALA A 234 -14.11 3.89 -18.64
N VAL A 235 -13.65 4.70 -17.65
CA VAL A 235 -12.48 5.54 -17.81
C VAL A 235 -11.20 4.70 -17.90
N PHE A 236 -11.04 3.69 -17.04
CA PHE A 236 -9.89 2.78 -17.12
C PHE A 236 -9.87 2.00 -18.44
N ASP A 237 -11.03 1.53 -18.93
CA ASP A 237 -11.12 0.86 -20.23
C ASP A 237 -10.66 1.78 -21.36
N GLY A 238 -11.11 3.03 -21.35
CA GLY A 238 -10.77 4.06 -22.33
C GLY A 238 -9.51 4.88 -22.02
N GLN A 239 -8.64 4.43 -21.12
CA GLN A 239 -7.52 5.21 -20.57
C GLN A 239 -6.60 5.81 -21.63
N GLU A 240 -6.38 5.14 -22.76
CA GLU A 240 -5.56 5.62 -23.87
C GLU A 240 -6.09 6.96 -24.46
N GLY A 241 -7.41 7.15 -24.43
CA GLY A 241 -8.06 8.40 -24.86
C GLY A 241 -7.69 9.61 -24.00
N LEU A 242 -7.16 9.41 -22.80
CA LEU A 242 -6.75 10.50 -21.91
C LEU A 242 -5.42 11.15 -22.30
N SER A 243 -4.81 10.71 -23.41
CA SER A 243 -3.54 11.25 -23.92
C SER A 243 -3.66 12.59 -24.67
N SER A 244 -4.86 13.03 -25.04
CA SER A 244 -5.14 14.28 -25.70
C SER A 244 -6.38 14.97 -25.09
N ASP A 245 -6.54 16.28 -25.30
CA ASP A 245 -7.66 17.04 -24.75
C ASP A 245 -9.02 16.59 -25.34
N ASP A 246 -9.08 16.38 -26.66
CA ASP A 246 -10.28 15.90 -27.34
C ASP A 246 -10.61 14.46 -26.91
N GLY A 247 -9.60 13.58 -26.90
CA GLY A 247 -9.74 12.20 -26.42
C GLY A 247 -10.20 12.14 -24.98
N THR A 248 -9.65 12.98 -24.09
CA THR A 248 -10.07 13.11 -22.69
C THR A 248 -11.55 13.50 -22.61
N THR A 249 -11.96 14.48 -23.37
CA THR A 249 -13.37 14.95 -23.38
C THR A 249 -14.31 13.82 -23.83
N LEU A 250 -13.96 13.11 -24.92
CA LEU A 250 -14.75 12.01 -25.43
C LEU A 250 -14.82 10.85 -24.44
N THR A 251 -13.70 10.44 -23.88
CA THR A 251 -13.61 9.34 -22.90
C THR A 251 -14.44 9.64 -21.66
N LEU A 252 -14.27 10.82 -21.05
CA LEU A 252 -15.00 11.20 -19.85
C LEU A 252 -16.50 11.31 -20.10
N ASN A 253 -16.92 11.94 -21.20
CA ASN A 253 -18.34 12.05 -21.54
C ASN A 253 -18.97 10.69 -21.82
N SER A 254 -18.28 9.79 -22.52
CA SER A 254 -18.73 8.42 -22.75
C SER A 254 -18.88 7.65 -21.44
N ALA A 255 -17.90 7.79 -20.52
CA ALA A 255 -17.95 7.16 -19.21
C ALA A 255 -19.11 7.68 -18.34
N VAL A 256 -19.38 8.98 -18.37
CA VAL A 256 -20.53 9.60 -17.68
C VAL A 256 -21.85 9.05 -18.22
N THR A 257 -21.98 8.95 -19.56
CA THR A 257 -23.18 8.38 -20.18
C THR A 257 -23.38 6.90 -19.78
N LYS A 258 -22.29 6.11 -19.74
CA LYS A 258 -22.34 4.72 -19.25
C LYS A 258 -22.77 4.63 -17.77
N ALA A 259 -22.39 5.61 -16.95
CA ALA A 259 -22.81 5.73 -15.56
C ALA A 259 -24.25 6.21 -15.37
N GLY A 260 -24.99 6.45 -16.46
CA GLY A 260 -26.40 6.86 -16.43
C GLY A 260 -26.60 8.34 -16.11
N LEU A 261 -25.60 9.20 -16.31
CA LEU A 261 -25.64 10.63 -16.00
C LEU A 261 -25.51 11.50 -17.25
N ASP A 262 -25.87 12.79 -17.11
CA ASP A 262 -25.73 13.77 -18.18
C ASP A 262 -24.30 14.37 -18.21
N PRO A 263 -23.55 14.18 -19.32
CA PRO A 263 -22.20 14.72 -19.46
C PRO A 263 -22.11 16.24 -19.29
N ALA A 264 -23.14 16.98 -19.74
CA ALA A 264 -23.13 18.46 -19.61
C ALA A 264 -23.24 18.87 -18.14
N SER A 265 -24.09 18.21 -17.36
CA SER A 265 -24.21 18.43 -15.92
C SER A 265 -22.91 18.13 -15.17
N ILE A 266 -22.26 16.99 -15.47
CA ILE A 266 -20.98 16.61 -14.84
C ILE A 266 -19.88 17.58 -15.25
N ALA A 267 -19.78 17.98 -16.52
CA ALA A 267 -18.79 18.95 -16.98
C ALA A 267 -18.96 20.32 -16.33
N ALA A 268 -20.19 20.77 -16.07
CA ALA A 268 -20.47 22.00 -15.34
C ALA A 268 -20.04 21.88 -13.86
N CYS A 269 -20.41 20.77 -13.19
CA CYS A 269 -20.01 20.47 -11.83
C CYS A 269 -18.47 20.44 -11.68
N ALA A 270 -17.77 19.79 -12.59
CA ALA A 270 -16.31 19.62 -12.55
C ALA A 270 -15.53 20.96 -12.58
N LYS A 271 -16.15 22.03 -13.04
CA LYS A 271 -15.54 23.38 -13.10
C LYS A 271 -15.79 24.21 -11.84
N THR A 272 -16.57 23.72 -10.88
CA THR A 272 -16.91 24.50 -9.69
C THR A 272 -15.75 24.58 -8.70
N PRO A 273 -15.60 25.71 -7.97
CA PRO A 273 -14.60 25.81 -6.90
C PRO A 273 -14.75 24.72 -5.83
N ALA A 274 -15.97 24.31 -5.52
CA ALA A 274 -16.25 23.24 -4.57
C ALA A 274 -15.66 21.89 -5.01
N THR A 275 -15.75 21.57 -6.31
CA THR A 275 -15.15 20.35 -6.88
C THR A 275 -13.62 20.42 -6.81
N HIS A 276 -13.03 21.56 -7.14
CA HIS A 276 -11.57 21.72 -7.03
C HIS A 276 -11.11 21.55 -5.58
N ALA A 277 -11.78 22.18 -4.62
CA ALA A 277 -11.47 22.01 -3.19
C ALA A 277 -11.61 20.55 -2.73
N ALA A 278 -12.58 19.80 -3.26
CA ALA A 278 -12.73 18.40 -2.93
C ALA A 278 -11.60 17.51 -3.50
N VAL A 279 -11.15 17.78 -4.72
CA VAL A 279 -9.99 17.10 -5.32
C VAL A 279 -8.71 17.44 -4.54
N ASP A 280 -8.52 18.70 -4.17
CA ASP A 280 -7.39 19.13 -3.33
C ASP A 280 -7.41 18.40 -1.96
N ALA A 281 -8.58 18.23 -1.36
CA ALA A 281 -8.71 17.49 -0.09
C ALA A 281 -8.29 16.01 -0.21
N MET A 282 -8.55 15.35 -1.35
CA MET A 282 -8.07 13.98 -1.62
C MET A 282 -6.53 13.96 -1.73
N VAL A 283 -5.94 14.95 -2.39
CA VAL A 283 -4.47 15.10 -2.50
C VAL A 283 -3.85 15.33 -1.12
N MET A 284 -4.45 16.22 -0.32
CA MET A 284 -3.97 16.47 1.05
C MET A 284 -4.09 15.22 1.93
N LEU A 285 -5.17 14.45 1.81
CA LEU A 285 -5.30 13.18 2.54
C LEU A 285 -4.18 12.21 2.18
N ALA A 286 -3.86 12.09 0.89
CA ALA A 286 -2.76 11.25 0.44
C ALA A 286 -1.40 11.71 1.02
N GLN A 287 -1.16 13.03 1.05
CA GLN A 287 0.05 13.60 1.64
C GLN A 287 0.15 13.32 3.15
N ASP A 288 -0.93 13.50 3.90
CA ASP A 288 -0.96 13.23 5.35
C ASP A 288 -0.77 11.75 5.67
N LEU A 289 -1.25 10.85 4.80
CA LEU A 289 -1.02 9.42 4.88
C LEU A 289 0.32 8.97 4.24
N LYS A 290 1.14 9.93 3.78
CA LYS A 290 2.45 9.71 3.14
C LYS A 290 2.36 8.80 1.91
N ILE A 291 1.26 8.89 1.16
CA ILE A 291 1.08 8.13 -0.08
C ILE A 291 1.85 8.84 -1.20
N ASN A 292 2.89 8.22 -1.71
CA ASN A 292 3.80 8.76 -2.72
C ASN A 292 3.76 8.04 -4.07
N GLN A 293 2.93 6.98 -4.18
CA GLN A 293 2.77 6.20 -5.40
C GLN A 293 1.33 5.68 -5.55
N THR A 294 0.94 5.38 -6.79
CA THR A 294 -0.34 4.75 -7.13
C THR A 294 -0.11 3.50 -7.98
N PRO A 295 -0.94 2.45 -7.80
CA PRO A 295 -1.99 2.31 -6.81
C PRO A 295 -1.43 1.93 -5.42
N THR A 296 -1.98 2.53 -4.36
CA THR A 296 -1.68 2.16 -2.97
C THR A 296 -2.98 1.90 -2.22
N LEU A 297 -3.04 0.81 -1.46
CA LEU A 297 -4.11 0.53 -0.51
C LEU A 297 -3.69 0.97 0.89
N VAL A 298 -4.58 1.61 1.61
CA VAL A 298 -4.42 1.86 3.05
C VAL A 298 -5.42 0.97 3.79
N ILE A 299 -4.92 -0.14 4.36
CA ILE A 299 -5.72 -1.19 5.01
C ILE A 299 -5.74 -0.88 6.51
N ASN A 300 -6.83 -0.32 7.02
CA ASN A 300 -6.93 0.14 8.41
C ASN A 300 -5.67 0.93 8.86
N GLY A 301 -5.24 1.88 8.02
CA GLY A 301 -4.06 2.72 8.28
C GLY A 301 -2.74 2.16 7.77
N ARG A 302 -2.64 0.87 7.43
CA ARG A 302 -1.43 0.26 6.85
C ARG A 302 -1.33 0.56 5.35
N PRO A 303 -0.32 1.29 4.87
CA PRO A 303 -0.10 1.47 3.45
C PRO A 303 0.51 0.22 2.82
N VAL A 304 -0.03 -0.20 1.68
CA VAL A 304 0.41 -1.38 0.91
C VAL A 304 0.33 -1.05 -0.58
N PRO A 305 1.41 -1.21 -1.37
CA PRO A 305 1.32 -1.10 -2.81
C PRO A 305 0.32 -2.12 -3.38
N ALA A 306 -0.63 -1.68 -4.22
CA ALA A 306 -1.67 -2.58 -4.74
C ALA A 306 -1.19 -3.51 -5.88
N ASN A 307 0.06 -3.36 -6.31
CA ASN A 307 0.68 -4.21 -7.33
C ASN A 307 1.36 -5.48 -6.76
N VAL A 308 1.24 -5.73 -5.45
CA VAL A 308 1.69 -7.00 -4.87
C VAL A 308 0.73 -8.14 -5.25
N PRO A 309 1.18 -9.43 -5.21
CA PRO A 309 0.31 -10.56 -5.54
C PRO A 309 -0.98 -10.58 -4.72
N TYR A 310 -2.07 -11.00 -5.34
CA TYR A 310 -3.41 -11.05 -4.74
C TYR A 310 -3.44 -11.77 -3.39
N ASP A 311 -2.78 -12.96 -3.30
CA ASP A 311 -2.74 -13.74 -2.05
C ASP A 311 -2.01 -13.01 -0.92
N VAL A 312 -1.00 -12.19 -1.25
CA VAL A 312 -0.30 -11.35 -0.28
C VAL A 312 -1.23 -10.24 0.22
N LEU A 313 -2.01 -9.60 -0.66
CA LEU A 313 -3.03 -8.62 -0.24
C LEU A 313 -4.04 -9.24 0.72
N LYS A 314 -4.54 -10.44 0.40
CA LYS A 314 -5.46 -11.18 1.29
C LYS A 314 -4.83 -11.44 2.66
N GLN A 315 -3.61 -11.94 2.69
CA GLN A 315 -2.88 -12.21 3.95
C GLN A 315 -2.75 -10.93 4.79
N ILE A 316 -2.39 -9.81 4.15
CA ILE A 316 -2.26 -8.52 4.84
C ILE A 316 -3.61 -8.05 5.40
N ILE A 317 -4.70 -8.16 4.62
CA ILE A 317 -6.05 -7.77 5.07
C ILE A 317 -6.48 -8.61 6.27
N PHE A 318 -6.36 -9.95 6.19
CA PHE A 318 -6.69 -10.83 7.31
C PHE A 318 -5.85 -10.54 8.54
N TYR A 319 -4.56 -10.34 8.34
CA TYR A 319 -3.64 -10.04 9.43
C TYR A 319 -3.97 -8.72 10.11
N GLN A 320 -4.20 -7.65 9.32
CA GLN A 320 -4.55 -6.34 9.87
C GLN A 320 -5.89 -6.38 10.59
N ALA A 321 -6.90 -7.04 10.03
CA ALA A 321 -8.20 -7.23 10.69
C ALA A 321 -8.04 -7.94 12.04
N LYS A 322 -7.22 -9.01 12.10
CA LYS A 322 -6.90 -9.72 13.34
C LYS A 322 -6.21 -8.83 14.37
N MET A 323 -5.21 -8.04 13.95
CA MET A 323 -4.52 -7.10 14.83
C MET A 323 -5.45 -6.05 15.42
N ASP A 324 -6.44 -5.61 14.65
CA ASP A 324 -7.43 -4.61 15.05
C ASP A 324 -8.63 -5.21 15.79
N GLY A 325 -8.70 -6.53 15.95
CA GLY A 325 -9.81 -7.22 16.61
C GLY A 325 -11.13 -7.16 15.82
N VAL A 326 -11.07 -7.00 14.48
CA VAL A 326 -12.26 -6.91 13.61
C VAL A 326 -12.40 -8.14 12.73
N THR A 327 -13.65 -8.42 12.29
CA THR A 327 -13.94 -9.55 11.43
C THR A 327 -13.73 -9.16 9.96
N ALA A 328 -12.90 -9.91 9.25
CA ALA A 328 -12.60 -9.65 7.84
C ALA A 328 -13.65 -10.25 6.88
N GLN A 329 -14.33 -11.33 7.28
CA GLN A 329 -15.34 -12.06 6.49
C GLN A 329 -16.63 -12.28 7.27
#